data_4acccd0422f0d9a91c15ce851ee8e9a3
#
_entry.id   4acccd0422f0d9a91c15ce851ee8e9a3
#
_cell.length_a   1.000
_cell.length_b   1.000
_cell.length_c   1.000
_cell.angle_alpha   90.00
_cell.angle_beta   90.00
_cell.angle_gamma   90.00
#
_symmetry.space_group_name_H-M   'P 1'
#
loop_
_entity.id
_entity.type
_entity.pdbx_description
1 polymer ?
#
loop_
_entity_poly.entity_id
_entity_poly.type
_entity_poly.pdbx_seq_one_letter_code
_entity_poly.pdbx_strand_id
1 'polypeptide(L)'
;MKNTFFKVLAICLCLVMLASCFVGCSKDPSDKKGQKNKDGEYVIGLSGPLTGPAAVYGTAVANAAQMAVDEINAAGGLNGAKFKLIALDDQHDPSKVETNYANMMDNGMHVSLGCVTTNPCLEFAALSAEDNVFFLTPSASANSVVDEDNAYQMCFADGNQGAVAAAYVNSLGLDKIGIFYKSDDNYSKGIYDQFKAALNSSIATVEASFLGEATDFTQQIEILKDCSFIFMPIYYTPASNFMLAAKGKIADNATYYGCDGFDGIESADGFDITTIPQKVSMLSHFNSKATDGKAGEFITKYTAKYGKDTLNQFGASAYDCVYAIYNALKAAIDDGADISPKSSASEICDVLKEQFNGGFSYSGATGENIKWNSTGFVDKGAIAFTIKEAN
;
A
#
# COMPACT_ATOMS: atom_id res chain seq x y z
N MET A 1 -55.86 -3.18 -50.40
CA MET A 1 -56.18 -3.34 -48.97
C MET A 1 -55.13 -4.15 -48.17
N LYS A 2 -54.45 -5.14 -48.77
CA LYS A 2 -53.39 -5.92 -48.01
C LYS A 2 -52.13 -5.14 -47.67
N ASN A 3 -51.71 -4.17 -48.49
CA ASN A 3 -50.46 -3.42 -48.24
C ASN A 3 -50.57 -2.32 -47.17
N THR A 4 -51.77 -1.85 -46.86
CA THR A 4 -51.97 -0.82 -45.83
C THR A 4 -52.01 -1.44 -44.44
N PHE A 5 -52.47 -2.67 -44.31
CA PHE A 5 -52.49 -3.40 -43.03
C PHE A 5 -51.13 -3.78 -42.55
N PHE A 6 -50.24 -4.19 -43.45
CA PHE A 6 -48.82 -4.48 -43.09
C PHE A 6 -48.02 -3.25 -42.69
N LYS A 7 -48.29 -2.08 -43.29
CA LYS A 7 -47.63 -0.84 -42.92
C LYS A 7 -48.07 -0.32 -41.55
N VAL A 8 -49.34 -0.46 -41.20
CA VAL A 8 -49.88 -0.08 -39.88
C VAL A 8 -49.38 -1.05 -38.81
N LEU A 9 -49.27 -2.35 -39.09
CA LEU A 9 -48.77 -3.35 -38.16
C LEU A 9 -47.24 -3.13 -37.88
N ALA A 10 -46.46 -2.77 -38.91
CA ALA A 10 -45.04 -2.47 -38.77
C ALA A 10 -44.77 -1.19 -37.94
N ILE A 11 -45.63 -0.15 -38.11
CA ILE A 11 -45.54 1.09 -37.34
C ILE A 11 -45.91 0.86 -35.85
N CYS A 12 -46.91 0.03 -35.57
CA CYS A 12 -47.28 -0.34 -34.21
C CYS A 12 -46.20 -1.18 -33.51
N LEU A 13 -45.51 -2.11 -34.23
CA LEU A 13 -44.39 -2.87 -33.67
C LEU A 13 -43.15 -1.98 -33.35
N CYS A 14 -42.88 -1.00 -34.23
CA CYS A 14 -41.77 -0.05 -33.97
C CYS A 14 -42.08 0.89 -32.79
N LEU A 15 -43.33 1.29 -32.58
CA LEU A 15 -43.74 2.10 -31.43
C LEU A 15 -43.71 1.33 -30.10
N VAL A 16 -43.96 0.03 -30.11
CA VAL A 16 -43.85 -0.82 -28.91
C VAL A 16 -42.39 -1.09 -28.57
N MET A 17 -41.47 -1.19 -29.54
CA MET A 17 -40.03 -1.30 -29.28
C MET A 17 -39.38 0.03 -28.84
N LEU A 18 -39.90 1.17 -29.21
CA LEU A 18 -39.46 2.47 -28.75
C LEU A 18 -39.96 2.80 -27.33
N ALA A 19 -41.08 2.21 -26.88
CA ALA A 19 -41.56 2.39 -25.50
C ALA A 19 -40.82 1.52 -24.47
N SER A 20 -40.12 0.45 -24.90
CA SER A 20 -39.34 -0.41 -24.02
C SER A 20 -37.90 0.08 -23.80
N CYS A 21 -37.44 1.12 -24.51
CA CYS A 21 -36.10 1.72 -24.31
C CYS A 21 -36.08 2.91 -23.35
N PHE A 22 -37.23 3.29 -22.73
CA PHE A 22 -37.34 4.38 -21.76
C PHE A 22 -37.67 3.92 -20.32
N VAL A 23 -37.48 2.64 -20.01
CA VAL A 23 -37.25 2.26 -18.62
C VAL A 23 -35.73 2.40 -18.39
N GLY A 24 -35.22 3.61 -18.53
CA GLY A 24 -33.96 4.01 -17.93
C GLY A 24 -34.19 3.92 -16.44
N CYS A 25 -33.47 3.04 -15.76
CA CYS A 25 -33.22 3.18 -14.33
C CYS A 25 -32.69 4.60 -14.08
N SER A 26 -33.58 5.49 -13.67
CA SER A 26 -33.14 6.63 -12.89
C SER A 26 -32.59 6.02 -11.59
N LYS A 27 -31.28 5.71 -11.54
CA LYS A 27 -30.61 5.56 -10.27
C LYS A 27 -30.76 6.91 -9.57
N ASP A 28 -31.57 6.91 -8.53
CA ASP A 28 -31.68 8.04 -7.61
C ASP A 28 -30.26 8.32 -7.11
N PRO A 29 -29.74 9.55 -7.14
CA PRO A 29 -28.42 9.88 -6.60
C PRO A 29 -28.30 9.57 -5.09
N SER A 30 -29.41 9.25 -4.43
CA SER A 30 -29.45 8.90 -3.00
C SER A 30 -29.15 7.42 -2.68
N ASP A 31 -29.02 6.52 -3.68
CA ASP A 31 -28.76 5.09 -3.46
C ASP A 31 -27.27 4.69 -3.49
N LYS A 32 -26.34 5.66 -3.53
CA LYS A 32 -24.90 5.42 -3.40
C LYS A 32 -24.41 5.24 -1.96
N LYS A 33 -25.24 4.81 -1.05
CA LYS A 33 -24.79 4.33 0.28
C LYS A 33 -24.45 2.86 0.15
N GLY A 34 -23.18 2.52 0.47
CA GLY A 34 -22.62 1.17 0.39
C GLY A 34 -23.60 0.10 0.85
N GLN A 35 -23.63 -1.05 0.17
CA GLN A 35 -24.56 -2.13 0.47
C GLN A 35 -24.39 -2.57 1.92
N LYS A 36 -25.51 -2.71 2.65
CA LYS A 36 -25.51 -3.22 4.02
C LYS A 36 -25.13 -4.69 4.03
N ASN A 37 -24.15 -5.07 4.83
CA ASN A 37 -23.73 -6.46 4.98
C ASN A 37 -24.87 -7.31 5.59
N LYS A 38 -25.22 -8.41 4.91
CA LYS A 38 -26.28 -9.33 5.34
C LYS A 38 -25.79 -10.39 6.33
N ASP A 39 -24.48 -10.63 6.39
CA ASP A 39 -23.91 -11.78 7.09
C ASP A 39 -23.59 -11.51 8.55
N GLY A 40 -23.70 -10.25 9.01
CA GLY A 40 -23.44 -9.88 10.41
C GLY A 40 -21.97 -9.88 10.80
N GLU A 41 -21.07 -9.74 9.82
CA GLU A 41 -19.62 -9.64 9.99
C GLU A 41 -19.15 -8.25 9.56
N TYR A 42 -18.10 -7.73 10.20
CA TYR A 42 -17.36 -6.58 9.69
C TYR A 42 -16.43 -7.04 8.56
N VAL A 43 -16.57 -6.50 7.37
CA VAL A 43 -15.77 -6.89 6.21
C VAL A 43 -14.69 -5.87 5.93
N ILE A 44 -13.45 -6.34 5.90
CA ILE A 44 -12.25 -5.57 5.56
C ILE A 44 -11.84 -5.94 4.14
N GLY A 45 -11.70 -4.94 3.26
CA GLY A 45 -11.19 -5.12 1.89
C GLY A 45 -9.68 -4.90 1.81
N LEU A 46 -9.04 -5.60 0.89
CA LEU A 46 -7.65 -5.41 0.51
C LEU A 46 -7.52 -5.70 -0.99
N SER A 47 -7.03 -4.74 -1.76
CA SER A 47 -6.48 -4.99 -3.09
C SER A 47 -4.95 -4.92 -2.98
N GLY A 48 -4.23 -5.90 -3.49
CA GLY A 48 -2.78 -5.90 -3.39
C GLY A 48 -2.14 -6.89 -4.34
N PRO A 49 -0.84 -6.73 -4.64
CA PRO A 49 -0.12 -7.61 -5.54
C PRO A 49 0.15 -8.96 -4.87
N LEU A 50 -0.81 -9.88 -4.94
CA LEU A 50 -0.64 -11.25 -4.42
C LEU A 50 0.20 -12.11 -5.35
N THR A 51 0.31 -11.70 -6.62
CA THR A 51 1.21 -12.25 -7.64
C THR A 51 1.95 -11.12 -8.38
N GLY A 52 2.96 -11.47 -9.21
CA GLY A 52 3.69 -10.49 -10.01
C GLY A 52 4.88 -9.83 -9.29
N PRO A 53 5.40 -8.70 -9.84
CA PRO A 53 6.70 -8.15 -9.45
C PRO A 53 6.78 -7.53 -8.05
N ALA A 54 5.64 -7.34 -7.38
CA ALA A 54 5.56 -6.82 -6.02
C ALA A 54 4.90 -7.81 -5.03
N ALA A 55 4.83 -9.09 -5.39
CA ALA A 55 4.10 -10.12 -4.65
C ALA A 55 4.60 -10.33 -3.21
N VAL A 56 5.88 -10.07 -2.94
CA VAL A 56 6.44 -10.17 -1.58
C VAL A 56 5.72 -9.22 -0.61
N TYR A 57 5.39 -8.01 -1.06
CA TYR A 57 4.65 -7.05 -0.23
C TYR A 57 3.20 -7.48 -0.01
N GLY A 58 2.47 -7.77 -1.09
CA GLY A 58 1.05 -8.11 -1.02
C GLY A 58 0.80 -9.38 -0.22
N THR A 59 1.64 -10.40 -0.39
CA THR A 59 1.57 -11.65 0.38
C THR A 59 1.78 -11.39 1.88
N ALA A 60 2.77 -10.59 2.25
CA ALA A 60 3.01 -10.24 3.65
C ALA A 60 1.83 -9.49 4.27
N VAL A 61 1.28 -8.51 3.54
CA VAL A 61 0.11 -7.71 3.97
C VAL A 61 -1.11 -8.61 4.16
N ALA A 62 -1.45 -9.45 3.17
CA ALA A 62 -2.60 -10.34 3.26
C ALA A 62 -2.47 -11.35 4.40
N ASN A 63 -1.30 -11.96 4.57
CA ASN A 63 -1.01 -12.91 5.63
C ASN A 63 -1.16 -12.27 7.02
N ALA A 64 -0.58 -11.10 7.22
CA ALA A 64 -0.60 -10.42 8.52
C ALA A 64 -2.00 -9.87 8.86
N ALA A 65 -2.72 -9.32 7.87
CA ALA A 65 -4.10 -8.88 8.03
C ALA A 65 -5.01 -10.06 8.40
N GLN A 66 -4.88 -11.21 7.72
CA GLN A 66 -5.63 -12.42 8.06
C GLN A 66 -5.29 -12.94 9.45
N MET A 67 -4.01 -12.87 9.87
CA MET A 67 -3.60 -13.27 11.22
C MET A 67 -4.29 -12.39 12.29
N ALA A 68 -4.32 -11.07 12.08
CA ALA A 68 -5.01 -10.16 12.99
C ALA A 68 -6.52 -10.44 13.06
N VAL A 69 -7.16 -10.66 11.91
CA VAL A 69 -8.59 -11.02 11.83
C VAL A 69 -8.87 -12.33 12.57
N ASP A 70 -8.02 -13.36 12.38
CA ASP A 70 -8.16 -14.64 13.08
C ASP A 70 -8.04 -14.48 14.60
N GLU A 71 -7.07 -13.69 15.08
CA GLU A 71 -6.87 -13.42 16.51
C GLU A 71 -8.06 -12.65 17.13
N ILE A 72 -8.54 -11.60 16.47
CA ILE A 72 -9.73 -10.84 16.92
C ILE A 72 -10.94 -11.76 16.98
N ASN A 73 -11.13 -12.60 15.97
CA ASN A 73 -12.23 -13.55 15.91
C ASN A 73 -12.15 -14.62 16.99
N ALA A 74 -10.96 -15.13 17.30
CA ALA A 74 -10.73 -16.08 18.37
C ALA A 74 -11.00 -15.47 19.75
N ALA A 75 -10.72 -14.15 19.92
CA ALA A 75 -11.02 -13.41 21.13
C ALA A 75 -12.50 -13.05 21.29
N GLY A 76 -13.38 -13.40 20.34
CA GLY A 76 -14.83 -13.16 20.40
C GLY A 76 -15.34 -12.11 19.42
N GLY A 77 -14.48 -11.45 18.66
CA GLY A 77 -14.85 -10.39 17.72
C GLY A 77 -15.17 -9.06 18.43
N LEU A 78 -15.91 -8.19 17.77
CA LEU A 78 -16.37 -6.91 18.31
C LEU A 78 -17.83 -7.05 18.75
N ASN A 79 -18.08 -7.08 20.05
CA ASN A 79 -19.41 -7.34 20.64
C ASN A 79 -20.09 -8.60 20.10
N GLY A 80 -19.28 -9.66 19.84
CA GLY A 80 -19.74 -10.93 19.27
C GLY A 80 -19.77 -10.98 17.75
N ALA A 81 -19.69 -9.86 17.05
CA ALA A 81 -19.57 -9.83 15.60
C ALA A 81 -18.15 -10.17 15.16
N LYS A 82 -18.04 -11.01 14.12
CA LYS A 82 -16.77 -11.43 13.56
C LYS A 82 -16.28 -10.44 12.51
N PHE A 83 -14.98 -10.53 12.18
CA PHE A 83 -14.36 -9.84 11.06
C PHE A 83 -14.07 -10.81 9.93
N LYS A 84 -14.15 -10.34 8.71
CA LYS A 84 -13.82 -11.07 7.49
C LYS A 84 -12.88 -10.24 6.62
N LEU A 85 -11.80 -10.85 6.13
CA LEU A 85 -10.92 -10.24 5.14
C LEU A 85 -11.31 -10.71 3.73
N ILE A 86 -11.40 -9.78 2.79
CA ILE A 86 -11.46 -10.04 1.35
C ILE A 86 -10.19 -9.47 0.74
N ALA A 87 -9.28 -10.35 0.34
CA ALA A 87 -8.03 -9.96 -0.31
C ALA A 87 -8.07 -10.36 -1.78
N LEU A 88 -7.86 -9.38 -2.68
CA LEU A 88 -7.91 -9.55 -4.13
C LEU A 88 -6.59 -9.13 -4.77
N ASP A 89 -6.18 -9.86 -5.81
CA ASP A 89 -4.92 -9.64 -6.52
C ASP A 89 -5.04 -8.51 -7.55
N ASP A 90 -4.29 -7.44 -7.38
CA ASP A 90 -4.16 -6.37 -8.37
C ASP A 90 -2.88 -6.50 -9.23
N GLN A 91 -1.97 -7.40 -8.89
CA GLN A 91 -0.72 -7.63 -9.62
C GLN A 91 0.16 -6.38 -9.77
N HIS A 92 0.03 -5.39 -8.90
CA HIS A 92 0.67 -4.07 -9.01
C HIS A 92 0.16 -3.26 -10.24
N ASP A 93 -1.03 -3.56 -10.74
CA ASP A 93 -1.61 -2.97 -11.94
C ASP A 93 -2.84 -2.11 -11.57
N PRO A 94 -2.76 -0.76 -11.71
CA PRO A 94 -3.86 0.13 -11.38
C PRO A 94 -5.17 -0.20 -12.13
N SER A 95 -5.08 -0.75 -13.34
CA SER A 95 -6.26 -1.08 -14.16
C SER A 95 -7.16 -2.17 -13.57
N LYS A 96 -6.67 -2.93 -12.58
CA LYS A 96 -7.42 -3.99 -11.90
C LYS A 96 -8.19 -3.50 -10.68
N VAL A 97 -7.87 -2.31 -10.18
CA VAL A 97 -8.36 -1.81 -8.91
C VAL A 97 -9.87 -1.57 -8.94
N GLU A 98 -10.40 -0.98 -10.02
CA GLU A 98 -11.85 -0.75 -10.16
C GLU A 98 -12.65 -2.05 -10.03
N THR A 99 -12.19 -3.12 -10.70
CA THR A 99 -12.84 -4.43 -10.63
C THR A 99 -12.76 -5.04 -9.23
N ASN A 100 -11.59 -4.94 -8.58
CA ASN A 100 -11.40 -5.41 -7.22
C ASN A 100 -12.26 -4.63 -6.23
N TYR A 101 -12.30 -3.30 -6.36
CA TYR A 101 -13.11 -2.43 -5.52
C TYR A 101 -14.59 -2.78 -5.62
N ALA A 102 -15.13 -2.85 -6.84
CA ALA A 102 -16.52 -3.22 -7.07
C ALA A 102 -16.86 -4.60 -6.47
N ASN A 103 -15.96 -5.58 -6.63
CA ASN A 103 -16.15 -6.92 -6.05
C ASN A 103 -16.20 -6.87 -4.52
N MET A 104 -15.32 -6.09 -3.87
CA MET A 104 -15.31 -5.94 -2.42
C MET A 104 -16.58 -5.25 -1.91
N MET A 105 -17.06 -4.21 -2.60
CA MET A 105 -18.30 -3.52 -2.29
C MET A 105 -19.53 -4.42 -2.44
N ASP A 106 -19.60 -5.21 -3.51
CA ASP A 106 -20.68 -6.19 -3.74
C ASP A 106 -20.70 -7.28 -2.66
N ASN A 107 -19.56 -7.58 -2.05
CA ASN A 107 -19.43 -8.51 -0.94
C ASN A 107 -19.49 -7.84 0.45
N GLY A 108 -19.97 -6.60 0.49
CA GLY A 108 -20.31 -5.89 1.73
C GLY A 108 -19.11 -5.32 2.48
N MET A 109 -18.06 -4.87 1.78
CA MET A 109 -16.92 -4.19 2.39
C MET A 109 -17.37 -2.96 3.19
N HIS A 110 -16.92 -2.86 4.43
CA HIS A 110 -17.17 -1.73 5.34
C HIS A 110 -16.00 -0.77 5.40
N VAL A 111 -14.80 -1.32 5.45
CA VAL A 111 -13.53 -0.59 5.55
C VAL A 111 -12.49 -1.30 4.70
N SER A 112 -11.40 -0.62 4.39
CA SER A 112 -10.34 -1.24 3.58
C SER A 112 -8.94 -0.98 4.15
N LEU A 113 -8.02 -1.86 3.78
CA LEU A 113 -6.58 -1.62 3.86
C LEU A 113 -6.06 -0.94 2.58
N GLY A 114 -6.97 -0.51 1.69
CA GLY A 114 -6.62 0.10 0.41
C GLY A 114 -5.85 -0.86 -0.49
N CYS A 115 -4.83 -0.32 -1.15
CA CYS A 115 -3.87 -1.09 -1.91
C CYS A 115 -2.49 -1.05 -1.24
N VAL A 116 -1.61 -1.94 -1.69
CA VAL A 116 -0.27 -2.12 -1.12
C VAL A 116 0.76 -1.21 -1.79
N THR A 117 0.65 -1.02 -3.10
CA THR A 117 1.57 -0.19 -3.87
C THR A 117 0.91 1.12 -4.32
N THR A 118 1.72 2.16 -4.50
CA THR A 118 1.23 3.55 -4.65
C THR A 118 0.29 3.73 -5.83
N ASN A 119 0.68 3.34 -7.06
CA ASN A 119 -0.17 3.62 -8.23
C ASN A 119 -1.55 2.95 -8.17
N PRO A 120 -1.69 1.65 -7.81
CA PRO A 120 -2.98 1.05 -7.52
C PRO A 120 -3.74 1.77 -6.39
N CYS A 121 -3.04 2.24 -5.35
CA CYS A 121 -3.70 2.89 -4.22
C CYS A 121 -4.27 4.26 -4.56
N LEU A 122 -3.69 4.98 -5.51
CA LEU A 122 -4.26 6.25 -6.02
C LEU A 122 -5.60 6.03 -6.72
N GLU A 123 -5.72 4.97 -7.52
CA GLU A 123 -7.01 4.59 -8.13
C GLU A 123 -8.03 4.18 -7.05
N PHE A 124 -7.59 3.42 -6.04
CA PHE A 124 -8.45 3.01 -4.92
C PHE A 124 -8.93 4.24 -4.13
N ALA A 125 -8.06 5.21 -3.85
CA ALA A 125 -8.40 6.42 -3.10
C ALA A 125 -9.53 7.20 -3.79
N ALA A 126 -9.46 7.39 -5.12
CA ALA A 126 -10.50 8.07 -5.88
C ALA A 126 -11.86 7.36 -5.77
N LEU A 127 -11.89 6.03 -5.93
CA LEU A 127 -13.11 5.22 -5.82
C LEU A 127 -13.70 5.26 -4.39
N SER A 128 -12.83 5.12 -3.39
CA SER A 128 -13.25 5.11 -1.98
C SER A 128 -13.79 6.46 -1.51
N ALA A 129 -13.27 7.57 -2.05
CA ALA A 129 -13.77 8.91 -1.77
C ALA A 129 -15.19 9.12 -2.32
N GLU A 130 -15.50 8.63 -3.54
CA GLU A 130 -16.83 8.71 -4.13
C GLU A 130 -17.91 8.02 -3.27
N ASP A 131 -17.56 6.88 -2.64
CA ASP A 131 -18.47 6.06 -1.86
C ASP A 131 -18.36 6.33 -0.34
N ASN A 132 -17.45 7.24 0.10
CA ASN A 132 -17.11 7.51 1.49
C ASN A 132 -16.77 6.22 2.25
N VAL A 133 -15.79 5.46 1.75
CA VAL A 133 -15.27 4.23 2.38
C VAL A 133 -13.95 4.52 3.05
N PHE A 134 -13.88 4.32 4.35
CA PHE A 134 -12.62 4.49 5.11
C PHE A 134 -11.55 3.48 4.67
N PHE A 135 -10.32 3.95 4.43
CA PHE A 135 -9.20 3.04 4.32
C PHE A 135 -7.96 3.50 5.10
N LEU A 136 -7.21 2.51 5.56
CA LEU A 136 -5.94 2.68 6.27
C LEU A 136 -4.89 1.82 5.58
N THR A 137 -4.07 2.43 4.68
CA THR A 137 -3.07 1.67 3.94
C THR A 137 -1.86 1.31 4.79
N PRO A 138 -1.39 0.05 4.76
CA PRO A 138 -0.19 -0.38 5.46
C PRO A 138 1.12 -0.02 4.75
N SER A 139 1.06 0.34 3.45
CA SER A 139 2.23 0.29 2.58
C SER A 139 2.31 1.39 1.53
N ALA A 140 1.21 1.73 0.85
CA ALA A 140 1.22 2.78 -0.17
C ALA A 140 1.59 4.13 0.46
N SER A 141 2.76 4.68 0.11
CA SER A 141 3.46 5.70 0.86
C SER A 141 3.51 7.07 0.22
N ALA A 142 3.08 7.23 -1.06
CA ALA A 142 3.02 8.55 -1.68
C ALA A 142 2.08 9.48 -0.89
N ASN A 143 2.49 10.74 -0.78
CA ASN A 143 1.72 11.74 -0.04
C ASN A 143 0.29 11.88 -0.57
N SER A 144 0.11 11.79 -1.89
CA SER A 144 -1.20 11.91 -2.56
C SER A 144 -2.17 10.76 -2.30
N VAL A 145 -1.73 9.67 -1.67
CA VAL A 145 -2.64 8.56 -1.28
C VAL A 145 -3.65 8.99 -0.23
N VAL A 146 -3.32 10.01 0.57
CA VAL A 146 -4.18 10.53 1.65
C VAL A 146 -4.66 11.96 1.40
N ASP A 147 -4.80 12.36 0.14
CA ASP A 147 -5.36 13.67 -0.22
C ASP A 147 -6.86 13.78 0.12
N GLU A 148 -7.57 12.64 0.19
CA GLU A 148 -8.98 12.58 0.54
C GLU A 148 -9.17 12.33 2.05
N ASP A 149 -10.24 12.85 2.63
CA ASP A 149 -10.47 12.87 4.08
C ASP A 149 -10.85 11.51 4.70
N ASN A 150 -11.13 10.50 3.87
CA ASN A 150 -11.40 9.11 4.25
C ASN A 150 -10.17 8.20 4.21
N ALA A 151 -9.00 8.76 3.85
CA ALA A 151 -7.77 8.05 3.54
C ALA A 151 -6.69 8.27 4.61
N TYR A 152 -6.09 7.19 5.10
CA TYR A 152 -5.06 7.22 6.14
C TYR A 152 -3.91 6.26 5.82
N GLN A 153 -2.69 6.60 6.26
CA GLN A 153 -1.50 5.75 6.13
C GLN A 153 -1.07 5.20 7.50
N MET A 154 -0.63 3.94 7.55
CA MET A 154 0.09 3.36 8.68
C MET A 154 1.61 3.33 8.45
N CYS A 155 2.06 3.30 7.20
CA CYS A 155 3.46 3.43 6.80
C CYS A 155 3.95 4.89 6.89
N PHE A 156 5.25 5.11 6.81
CA PHE A 156 5.79 6.47 6.72
C PHE A 156 5.75 6.97 5.26
N ALA A 157 5.48 8.28 5.10
CA ALA A 157 5.24 8.86 3.78
C ALA A 157 6.55 9.03 2.97
N ASP A 158 6.43 9.04 1.64
CA ASP A 158 7.55 9.23 0.70
C ASP A 158 8.32 10.53 0.96
N GLY A 159 7.61 11.60 1.33
CA GLY A 159 8.23 12.85 1.72
C GLY A 159 9.21 12.69 2.88
N ASN A 160 8.85 11.90 3.88
CA ASN A 160 9.71 11.60 5.03
C ASN A 160 10.88 10.69 4.60
N GLN A 161 10.63 9.68 3.76
CA GLN A 161 11.68 8.79 3.26
C GLN A 161 12.77 9.57 2.50
N GLY A 162 12.39 10.41 1.56
CA GLY A 162 13.32 11.22 0.77
C GLY A 162 14.14 12.17 1.65
N ALA A 163 13.50 12.85 2.59
CA ALA A 163 14.18 13.79 3.50
C ALA A 163 15.17 13.08 4.43
N VAL A 164 14.78 11.93 5.03
CA VAL A 164 15.65 11.13 5.91
C VAL A 164 16.82 10.52 5.14
N ALA A 165 16.59 10.00 3.92
CA ALA A 165 17.65 9.52 3.06
C ALA A 165 18.66 10.61 2.73
N ALA A 166 18.20 11.83 2.40
CA ALA A 166 19.07 12.96 2.13
C ALA A 166 19.86 13.37 3.38
N ALA A 167 19.24 13.42 4.56
CA ALA A 167 19.92 13.73 5.82
C ALA A 167 21.05 12.71 6.11
N TYR A 168 20.78 11.43 5.88
CA TYR A 168 21.81 10.39 6.02
C TYR A 168 22.97 10.62 5.03
N VAL A 169 22.68 10.80 3.74
CA VAL A 169 23.71 11.03 2.71
C VAL A 169 24.52 12.31 3.01
N ASN A 170 23.86 13.39 3.44
CA ASN A 170 24.53 14.63 3.85
C ASN A 170 25.54 14.42 5.01
N SER A 171 25.32 13.41 5.86
CA SER A 171 26.22 13.09 6.99
C SER A 171 27.44 12.26 6.59
N LEU A 172 27.47 11.67 5.39
CA LEU A 172 28.54 10.76 4.96
C LEU A 172 29.79 11.47 4.45
N GLY A 173 29.73 12.78 4.19
CA GLY A 173 30.87 13.55 3.67
C GLY A 173 31.26 13.17 2.24
N LEU A 174 30.30 12.73 1.42
CA LEU A 174 30.51 12.36 0.02
C LEU A 174 30.45 13.60 -0.88
N ASP A 175 31.35 13.66 -1.87
CA ASP A 175 31.32 14.73 -2.88
C ASP A 175 30.39 14.41 -4.06
N LYS A 176 30.13 13.11 -4.29
CA LYS A 176 29.33 12.62 -5.42
C LYS A 176 28.59 11.34 -5.07
N ILE A 177 27.33 11.23 -5.53
CA ILE A 177 26.52 10.02 -5.44
C ILE A 177 25.84 9.70 -6.78
N GLY A 178 25.48 8.43 -6.96
CA GLY A 178 24.56 7.98 -7.99
C GLY A 178 23.10 7.98 -7.50
N ILE A 179 22.15 8.17 -8.41
CA ILE A 179 20.73 7.97 -8.13
C ILE A 179 20.15 7.12 -9.27
N PHE A 180 19.51 6.01 -8.91
CA PHE A 180 18.81 5.13 -9.84
C PHE A 180 17.32 5.06 -9.49
N TYR A 181 16.44 5.53 -10.38
CA TYR A 181 15.02 5.66 -10.08
C TYR A 181 14.12 5.42 -11.30
N LYS A 182 12.84 5.07 -11.04
CA LYS A 182 11.81 4.92 -12.07
C LYS A 182 11.05 6.23 -12.20
N SER A 183 11.16 6.90 -13.35
CA SER A 183 10.68 8.27 -13.52
C SER A 183 9.19 8.39 -13.86
N ASP A 184 8.53 7.28 -14.20
CA ASP A 184 7.09 7.19 -14.48
C ASP A 184 6.31 6.48 -13.36
N ASP A 185 6.90 6.32 -12.18
CA ASP A 185 6.27 5.73 -11.00
C ASP A 185 6.13 6.78 -9.88
N ASN A 186 4.93 6.98 -9.37
CA ASN A 186 4.65 8.03 -8.39
C ASN A 186 5.41 7.82 -7.06
N TYR A 187 5.60 6.56 -6.63
CA TYR A 187 6.39 6.22 -5.46
C TYR A 187 7.87 6.59 -5.66
N SER A 188 8.49 6.04 -6.68
CA SER A 188 9.90 6.24 -6.97
C SER A 188 10.24 7.72 -7.21
N LYS A 189 9.41 8.39 -8.01
CA LYS A 189 9.58 9.80 -8.34
C LYS A 189 9.31 10.70 -7.13
N GLY A 190 8.33 10.39 -6.31
CA GLY A 190 7.99 11.14 -5.10
C GLY A 190 9.14 11.15 -4.11
N ILE A 191 9.74 9.99 -3.81
CA ILE A 191 10.92 9.89 -2.92
C ILE A 191 12.13 10.61 -3.54
N TYR A 192 12.37 10.41 -4.85
CA TYR A 192 13.47 11.08 -5.57
C TYR A 192 13.34 12.61 -5.45
N ASP A 193 12.18 13.19 -5.68
CA ASP A 193 11.97 14.64 -5.63
C ASP A 193 12.24 15.22 -4.24
N GLN A 194 11.76 14.56 -3.20
CA GLN A 194 12.01 14.96 -1.81
C GLN A 194 13.47 14.80 -1.41
N PHE A 195 14.10 13.71 -1.83
CA PHE A 195 15.52 13.49 -1.63
C PHE A 195 16.35 14.61 -2.27
N LYS A 196 16.09 14.95 -3.53
CA LYS A 196 16.78 16.02 -4.24
C LYS A 196 16.57 17.40 -3.60
N ALA A 197 15.37 17.67 -3.10
CA ALA A 197 15.06 18.94 -2.43
C ALA A 197 15.82 19.09 -1.09
N ALA A 198 16.09 17.98 -0.39
CA ALA A 198 16.75 17.98 0.91
C ALA A 198 18.27 17.69 0.84
N LEU A 199 18.78 17.25 -0.31
CA LEU A 199 20.20 16.95 -0.49
C LEU A 199 21.03 18.23 -0.49
N ASN A 200 22.18 18.19 0.20
CA ASN A 200 23.13 19.30 0.20
C ASN A 200 23.61 19.59 -1.24
N SER A 201 23.50 20.84 -1.66
CA SER A 201 23.87 21.29 -3.00
C SER A 201 25.35 21.14 -3.34
N SER A 202 26.22 20.91 -2.35
CA SER A 202 27.64 20.61 -2.55
C SER A 202 27.91 19.17 -3.05
N ILE A 203 26.92 18.26 -2.89
CA ILE A 203 27.04 16.87 -3.32
C ILE A 203 26.58 16.78 -4.78
N ALA A 204 27.50 16.42 -5.69
CA ALA A 204 27.18 16.18 -7.08
C ALA A 204 26.32 14.91 -7.26
N THR A 205 25.34 14.96 -8.12
CA THR A 205 24.49 13.78 -8.44
C THR A 205 24.71 13.30 -9.85
N VAL A 206 24.83 11.98 -10.02
CA VAL A 206 24.82 11.28 -11.29
C VAL A 206 23.51 10.50 -11.37
N GLU A 207 22.63 10.88 -12.28
CA GLU A 207 21.26 10.36 -12.31
C GLU A 207 21.06 9.42 -13.48
N ALA A 208 20.47 8.26 -13.21
CA ALA A 208 20.09 7.27 -14.20
C ALA A 208 18.66 6.82 -13.93
N SER A 209 17.74 7.18 -14.81
CA SER A 209 16.33 6.78 -14.71
C SER A 209 15.98 5.71 -15.74
N PHE A 210 14.83 5.06 -15.49
CA PHE A 210 14.19 4.15 -16.42
C PHE A 210 12.67 4.37 -16.42
N LEU A 211 11.99 3.76 -17.38
CA LEU A 211 10.55 3.83 -17.62
C LEU A 211 9.97 2.43 -17.78
N GLY A 212 8.68 2.30 -17.52
CA GLY A 212 7.92 1.07 -17.75
C GLY A 212 8.46 -0.12 -16.96
N GLU A 213 8.28 -1.30 -17.51
CA GLU A 213 8.75 -2.56 -16.91
C GLU A 213 10.13 -2.99 -17.49
N ALA A 214 11.08 -2.05 -17.48
CA ALA A 214 12.43 -2.31 -17.97
C ALA A 214 13.13 -3.39 -17.13
N THR A 215 13.82 -4.30 -17.81
CA THR A 215 14.64 -5.36 -17.20
C THR A 215 16.11 -5.29 -17.60
N ASP A 216 16.46 -4.52 -18.64
CA ASP A 216 17.83 -4.24 -19.05
C ASP A 216 18.25 -2.85 -18.58
N PHE A 217 19.23 -2.80 -17.70
CA PHE A 217 19.78 -1.59 -17.09
C PHE A 217 21.24 -1.31 -17.54
N THR A 218 21.67 -1.87 -18.66
CA THR A 218 23.04 -1.73 -19.14
C THR A 218 23.48 -0.27 -19.27
N GLN A 219 22.60 0.62 -19.78
CA GLN A 219 22.90 2.04 -19.92
C GLN A 219 22.99 2.74 -18.56
N GLN A 220 22.08 2.44 -17.65
CA GLN A 220 22.06 3.03 -16.31
C GLN A 220 23.28 2.61 -15.49
N ILE A 221 23.70 1.35 -15.62
CA ILE A 221 24.92 0.84 -15.00
C ILE A 221 26.15 1.57 -15.54
N GLU A 222 26.26 1.79 -16.86
CA GLU A 222 27.37 2.51 -17.46
C GLU A 222 27.45 3.97 -16.97
N ILE A 223 26.29 4.64 -16.76
CA ILE A 223 26.21 5.98 -16.18
C ILE A 223 26.70 5.98 -14.73
N LEU A 224 26.36 4.96 -13.96
CA LEU A 224 26.57 4.92 -12.49
C LEU A 224 27.84 4.19 -12.08
N LYS A 225 28.61 3.59 -12.99
CA LYS A 225 29.74 2.69 -12.69
C LYS A 225 30.82 3.29 -11.79
N ASP A 226 31.01 4.61 -11.85
CA ASP A 226 32.03 5.33 -11.07
C ASP A 226 31.47 5.95 -9.78
N CYS A 227 30.26 5.53 -9.34
CA CYS A 227 29.65 5.96 -8.09
C CYS A 227 29.92 4.94 -6.97
N SER A 228 30.49 5.39 -5.86
CA SER A 228 30.73 4.57 -4.67
C SER A 228 29.50 4.47 -3.74
N PHE A 229 28.51 5.29 -4.00
CA PHE A 229 27.23 5.29 -3.30
C PHE A 229 26.10 5.53 -4.29
N ILE A 230 25.09 4.65 -4.32
CA ILE A 230 23.95 4.75 -5.24
C ILE A 230 22.67 4.68 -4.42
N PHE A 231 21.91 5.79 -4.41
CA PHE A 231 20.57 5.83 -3.86
C PHE A 231 19.57 5.27 -4.86
N MET A 232 18.70 4.38 -4.42
CA MET A 232 17.80 3.62 -5.27
C MET A 232 16.37 3.65 -4.70
N PRO A 233 15.61 4.76 -4.86
CA PRO A 233 14.22 4.84 -4.44
C PRO A 233 13.31 4.09 -5.41
N ILE A 234 13.36 2.76 -5.38
CA ILE A 234 12.64 1.85 -6.27
C ILE A 234 12.22 0.59 -5.52
N TYR A 235 11.32 -0.18 -6.12
CA TYR A 235 10.90 -1.48 -5.61
C TYR A 235 12.00 -2.55 -5.77
N TYR A 236 11.89 -3.63 -5.01
CA TYR A 236 12.91 -4.67 -4.91
C TYR A 236 13.20 -5.39 -6.25
N THR A 237 12.21 -5.58 -7.12
CA THR A 237 12.41 -6.29 -8.40
C THR A 237 13.35 -5.56 -9.36
N PRO A 238 13.14 -4.28 -9.73
CA PRO A 238 14.12 -3.56 -10.54
C PRO A 238 15.46 -3.37 -9.81
N ALA A 239 15.46 -3.26 -8.47
CA ALA A 239 16.70 -3.15 -7.71
C ALA A 239 17.55 -4.42 -7.78
N SER A 240 16.96 -5.60 -7.58
CA SER A 240 17.66 -6.89 -7.67
C SER A 240 18.18 -7.14 -9.09
N ASN A 241 17.39 -6.84 -10.11
CA ASN A 241 17.80 -6.94 -11.52
C ASN A 241 19.00 -6.04 -11.84
N PHE A 242 18.96 -4.78 -11.36
CA PHE A 242 20.10 -3.86 -11.51
C PHE A 242 21.35 -4.40 -10.82
N MET A 243 21.24 -4.83 -9.55
CA MET A 243 22.38 -5.36 -8.78
C MET A 243 23.01 -6.58 -9.45
N LEU A 244 22.20 -7.51 -9.97
CA LEU A 244 22.70 -8.68 -10.72
C LEU A 244 23.47 -8.27 -11.99
N ALA A 245 22.92 -7.36 -12.78
CA ALA A 245 23.52 -6.89 -14.01
C ALA A 245 24.77 -6.02 -13.79
N ALA A 246 24.90 -5.38 -12.60
CA ALA A 246 26.00 -4.51 -12.21
C ALA A 246 27.22 -5.25 -11.66
N LYS A 247 27.13 -6.57 -11.41
CA LYS A 247 28.26 -7.37 -10.89
C LYS A 247 29.50 -7.23 -11.77
N GLY A 248 30.63 -6.88 -11.14
CA GLY A 248 31.91 -6.66 -11.80
C GLY A 248 31.99 -5.39 -12.66
N LYS A 249 30.95 -4.55 -12.66
CA LYS A 249 30.92 -3.26 -13.39
C LYS A 249 30.93 -2.06 -12.41
N ILE A 250 30.28 -2.20 -11.26
CA ILE A 250 30.31 -1.25 -10.16
C ILE A 250 31.26 -1.80 -9.11
N ALA A 251 32.07 -0.92 -8.49
CA ALA A 251 33.08 -1.29 -7.50
C ALA A 251 32.48 -2.10 -6.34
N ASP A 252 33.18 -3.15 -5.90
CA ASP A 252 32.72 -4.06 -4.85
C ASP A 252 32.49 -3.38 -3.50
N ASN A 253 33.21 -2.30 -3.21
CA ASN A 253 33.08 -1.49 -2.00
C ASN A 253 32.00 -0.39 -2.12
N ALA A 254 31.24 -0.34 -3.20
CA ALA A 254 30.12 0.59 -3.31
C ALA A 254 28.97 0.21 -2.37
N THR A 255 28.08 1.18 -2.12
CA THR A 255 26.87 0.98 -1.33
C THR A 255 25.64 1.20 -2.18
N TYR A 256 24.73 0.24 -2.17
CA TYR A 256 23.36 0.39 -2.64
C TYR A 256 22.47 0.77 -1.45
N TYR A 257 21.83 1.91 -1.53
CA TYR A 257 20.97 2.42 -0.48
C TYR A 257 19.56 2.62 -1.00
N GLY A 258 18.65 1.78 -0.55
CA GLY A 258 17.24 1.82 -0.90
C GLY A 258 16.38 2.55 0.11
N CYS A 259 15.12 2.61 -0.18
CA CYS A 259 14.03 3.02 0.70
C CYS A 259 13.25 1.77 1.16
N ASP A 260 12.04 1.93 1.67
CA ASP A 260 11.20 0.81 2.12
C ASP A 260 10.91 -0.22 1.01
N GLY A 261 10.93 0.19 -0.26
CA GLY A 261 10.79 -0.70 -1.41
C GLY A 261 11.90 -1.76 -1.55
N PHE A 262 12.95 -1.72 -0.74
CA PHE A 262 13.93 -2.82 -0.69
C PHE A 262 13.53 -3.94 0.26
N ASP A 263 12.51 -3.72 1.11
CA ASP A 263 12.11 -4.76 2.07
C ASP A 263 11.54 -5.99 1.35
N GLY A 264 12.14 -7.14 1.62
CA GLY A 264 11.86 -8.38 0.91
C GLY A 264 12.72 -8.65 -0.32
N ILE A 265 13.72 -7.81 -0.63
CA ILE A 265 14.66 -8.03 -1.76
C ILE A 265 15.37 -9.40 -1.68
N GLU A 266 15.60 -9.92 -0.47
CA GLU A 266 16.19 -11.23 -0.26
C GLU A 266 15.32 -12.38 -0.79
N SER A 267 14.03 -12.13 -0.98
CA SER A 267 13.04 -13.09 -1.51
C SER A 267 12.70 -12.85 -2.99
N ALA A 268 13.43 -11.95 -3.68
CA ALA A 268 13.21 -11.70 -5.09
C ALA A 268 13.60 -12.92 -5.94
N ASP A 269 12.77 -13.26 -6.91
CA ASP A 269 12.98 -14.43 -7.79
C ASP A 269 14.32 -14.37 -8.51
N GLY A 270 15.09 -15.44 -8.38
CA GLY A 270 16.39 -15.58 -9.04
C GLY A 270 17.49 -14.68 -8.47
N PHE A 271 17.26 -14.00 -7.34
CA PHE A 271 18.21 -13.11 -6.69
C PHE A 271 18.80 -13.76 -5.43
N ASP A 272 20.11 -13.91 -5.40
CA ASP A 272 20.85 -14.29 -4.21
C ASP A 272 21.72 -13.12 -3.78
N ILE A 273 21.27 -12.41 -2.72
CA ILE A 273 21.93 -11.23 -2.19
C ILE A 273 23.36 -11.51 -1.70
N THR A 274 23.64 -12.76 -1.29
CA THR A 274 24.98 -13.16 -0.81
C THR A 274 26.01 -13.10 -1.94
N THR A 275 25.57 -13.14 -3.21
CA THR A 275 26.41 -13.05 -4.39
C THR A 275 26.74 -11.61 -4.80
N ILE A 276 26.11 -10.62 -4.18
CA ILE A 276 26.35 -9.19 -4.42
C ILE A 276 27.51 -8.74 -3.52
N PRO A 277 28.63 -8.26 -4.05
CA PRO A 277 29.78 -7.86 -3.20
C PRO A 277 29.54 -6.57 -2.42
N GLN A 278 28.70 -5.68 -2.92
CA GLN A 278 28.43 -4.36 -2.37
C GLN A 278 27.63 -4.45 -1.06
N LYS A 279 27.73 -3.40 -0.24
CA LYS A 279 26.82 -3.19 0.89
C LYS A 279 25.43 -2.86 0.37
N VAL A 280 24.40 -3.48 0.98
CA VAL A 280 22.99 -3.19 0.71
C VAL A 280 22.30 -2.74 1.99
N SER A 281 21.71 -1.56 1.96
CA SER A 281 20.99 -0.96 3.09
C SER A 281 19.69 -0.34 2.62
N MET A 282 18.75 -0.15 3.55
CA MET A 282 17.45 0.47 3.26
C MET A 282 16.95 1.32 4.43
N LEU A 283 15.87 2.08 4.19
CA LEU A 283 15.04 2.65 5.22
C LEU A 283 13.90 1.70 5.59
N SER A 284 13.55 1.65 6.86
CA SER A 284 12.39 0.92 7.37
C SER A 284 11.75 1.68 8.52
N HIS A 285 10.48 1.51 8.74
CA HIS A 285 9.76 1.98 9.94
C HIS A 285 9.49 0.86 10.95
N PHE A 286 10.03 -0.33 10.71
CA PHE A 286 9.83 -1.52 11.53
C PHE A 286 11.16 -2.22 11.84
N ASN A 287 11.37 -2.57 13.10
CA ASN A 287 12.54 -3.34 13.50
C ASN A 287 12.26 -4.85 13.36
N SER A 288 12.54 -5.42 12.19
CA SER A 288 12.36 -6.85 11.92
C SER A 288 13.27 -7.80 12.75
N LYS A 289 14.21 -7.24 13.52
CA LYS A 289 15.10 -7.98 14.44
C LYS A 289 14.69 -7.85 15.91
N ALA A 290 13.52 -7.24 16.20
CA ALA A 290 13.04 -7.12 17.57
C ALA A 290 12.75 -8.51 18.17
N THR A 291 13.16 -8.69 19.43
CA THR A 291 12.96 -9.96 20.17
C THR A 291 11.98 -9.83 21.34
N ASP A 292 11.56 -8.60 21.63
CA ASP A 292 10.68 -8.26 22.75
C ASP A 292 9.62 -7.22 22.34
N GLY A 293 8.72 -6.89 23.26
CA GLY A 293 7.62 -5.99 23.02
C GLY A 293 6.65 -6.48 21.93
N LYS A 294 5.76 -5.61 21.50
CA LYS A 294 4.74 -5.94 20.49
C LYS A 294 5.35 -6.32 19.13
N ALA A 295 6.47 -5.72 18.77
CA ALA A 295 7.19 -6.08 17.55
C ALA A 295 7.72 -7.53 17.62
N GLY A 296 8.39 -7.93 18.73
CA GLY A 296 8.88 -9.29 18.93
C GLY A 296 7.75 -10.32 19.00
N GLU A 297 6.62 -9.97 19.63
CA GLU A 297 5.42 -10.82 19.67
C GLU A 297 4.85 -11.06 18.27
N PHE A 298 4.69 -9.99 17.47
CA PHE A 298 4.25 -10.09 16.07
C PHE A 298 5.20 -10.96 15.25
N ILE A 299 6.51 -10.70 15.30
CA ILE A 299 7.53 -11.47 14.57
C ILE A 299 7.44 -12.95 14.92
N THR A 300 7.33 -13.28 16.21
CA THR A 300 7.22 -14.65 16.70
C THR A 300 5.98 -15.35 16.13
N LYS A 301 4.81 -14.72 16.22
CA LYS A 301 3.54 -15.27 15.73
C LYS A 301 3.54 -15.42 14.21
N TYR A 302 3.97 -14.36 13.51
CA TYR A 302 4.01 -14.35 12.05
C TYR A 302 4.93 -15.42 11.51
N THR A 303 6.16 -15.49 12.04
CA THR A 303 7.16 -16.47 11.61
C THR A 303 6.72 -17.90 11.89
N ALA A 304 6.06 -18.16 13.01
CA ALA A 304 5.52 -19.47 13.34
C ALA A 304 4.42 -19.92 12.36
N LYS A 305 3.63 -19.00 11.83
CA LYS A 305 2.49 -19.30 10.94
C LYS A 305 2.87 -19.33 9.46
N TYR A 306 3.72 -18.40 9.01
CA TYR A 306 3.99 -18.14 7.59
C TYR A 306 5.47 -18.28 7.19
N GLY A 307 6.37 -18.51 8.15
CA GLY A 307 7.81 -18.47 7.90
C GLY A 307 8.37 -17.03 7.93
N LYS A 308 9.69 -16.94 7.90
CA LYS A 308 10.39 -15.64 7.97
C LYS A 308 10.56 -14.97 6.60
N ASP A 309 10.49 -15.73 5.52
CA ASP A 309 10.84 -15.27 4.18
C ASP A 309 9.84 -14.23 3.62
N THR A 310 8.62 -14.21 4.15
CA THR A 310 7.60 -13.21 3.82
C THR A 310 7.46 -12.12 4.89
N LEU A 311 8.26 -12.15 5.97
CA LEU A 311 8.21 -11.13 7.02
C LEU A 311 8.83 -9.83 6.52
N ASN A 312 8.05 -8.76 6.50
CA ASN A 312 8.51 -7.42 6.16
C ASN A 312 7.72 -6.35 6.91
N GLN A 313 8.14 -5.08 6.78
CA GLN A 313 7.50 -3.95 7.45
C GLN A 313 6.04 -3.74 7.05
N PHE A 314 5.68 -4.07 5.82
CA PHE A 314 4.32 -3.89 5.30
C PHE A 314 3.34 -4.88 5.93
N GLY A 315 3.78 -6.12 6.15
CA GLY A 315 3.03 -7.09 6.93
C GLY A 315 2.81 -6.65 8.38
N ALA A 316 3.86 -6.13 9.03
CA ALA A 316 3.73 -5.59 10.39
C ALA A 316 2.73 -4.42 10.45
N SER A 317 2.79 -3.50 9.46
CA SER A 317 1.83 -2.40 9.35
C SER A 317 0.41 -2.89 9.07
N ALA A 318 0.22 -3.94 8.27
CA ALA A 318 -1.11 -4.50 7.97
C ALA A 318 -1.76 -5.13 9.21
N TYR A 319 -0.97 -5.83 10.02
CA TYR A 319 -1.41 -6.32 11.32
C TYR A 319 -1.87 -5.19 12.22
N ASP A 320 -1.09 -4.12 12.28
CA ASP A 320 -1.42 -2.91 13.05
C ASP A 320 -2.65 -2.18 12.48
N CYS A 321 -2.82 -2.11 11.15
CA CYS A 321 -4.01 -1.51 10.53
C CYS A 321 -5.30 -2.19 10.97
N VAL A 322 -5.35 -3.52 10.95
CA VAL A 322 -6.54 -4.30 11.35
C VAL A 322 -6.85 -4.05 12.82
N TYR A 323 -5.84 -4.07 13.69
CA TYR A 323 -6.04 -3.80 15.11
C TYR A 323 -6.38 -2.33 15.41
N ALA A 324 -5.83 -1.37 14.67
CA ALA A 324 -6.18 0.04 14.81
C ALA A 324 -7.65 0.28 14.43
N ILE A 325 -8.11 -0.28 13.31
CA ILE A 325 -9.52 -0.23 12.89
C ILE A 325 -10.42 -0.88 13.96
N TYR A 326 -10.07 -2.09 14.43
CA TYR A 326 -10.82 -2.77 15.48
C TYR A 326 -10.93 -1.93 16.75
N ASN A 327 -9.81 -1.35 17.23
CA ASN A 327 -9.79 -0.56 18.46
C ASN A 327 -10.53 0.77 18.30
N ALA A 328 -10.47 1.41 17.13
CA ALA A 328 -11.20 2.63 16.86
C ALA A 328 -12.72 2.39 16.81
N LEU A 329 -13.17 1.31 16.14
CA LEU A 329 -14.58 0.89 16.16
C LEU A 329 -15.04 0.57 17.57
N LYS A 330 -14.21 -0.13 18.34
CA LYS A 330 -14.53 -0.45 19.73
C LYS A 330 -14.66 0.81 20.58
N ALA A 331 -13.74 1.74 20.50
CA ALA A 331 -13.76 3.01 21.21
C ALA A 331 -15.03 3.80 20.86
N ALA A 332 -15.36 3.92 19.58
CA ALA A 332 -16.55 4.61 19.13
C ALA A 332 -17.85 4.00 19.71
N ILE A 333 -17.97 2.68 19.71
CA ILE A 333 -19.13 1.98 20.28
C ILE A 333 -19.20 2.18 21.81
N ASP A 334 -18.05 2.10 22.50
CA ASP A 334 -17.97 2.35 23.95
C ASP A 334 -18.37 3.80 24.29
N ASP A 335 -18.11 4.76 23.38
CA ASP A 335 -18.52 6.17 23.48
C ASP A 335 -19.97 6.41 23.02
N GLY A 336 -20.70 5.37 22.60
CA GLY A 336 -22.12 5.42 22.28
C GLY A 336 -22.47 5.52 20.79
N ALA A 337 -21.53 5.32 19.87
CA ALA A 337 -21.84 5.25 18.45
C ALA A 337 -22.74 4.03 18.14
N ASP A 338 -23.83 4.27 17.38
CA ASP A 338 -24.77 3.23 16.96
C ASP A 338 -24.35 2.62 15.63
N ILE A 339 -23.24 1.87 15.66
CA ILE A 339 -22.71 1.13 14.50
C ILE A 339 -22.65 -0.37 14.75
N SER A 340 -22.82 -1.11 13.68
CA SER A 340 -22.84 -2.58 13.70
C SER A 340 -22.46 -3.12 12.31
N PRO A 341 -22.29 -4.44 12.14
CA PRO A 341 -22.09 -5.02 10.80
C PRO A 341 -23.23 -4.78 9.80
N LYS A 342 -24.34 -4.20 10.25
CA LYS A 342 -25.45 -3.81 9.36
C LYS A 342 -25.41 -2.35 8.93
N SER A 343 -24.52 -1.57 9.49
CA SER A 343 -24.26 -0.19 9.09
C SER A 343 -23.64 -0.18 7.66
N SER A 344 -23.85 0.88 6.92
CA SER A 344 -23.19 1.06 5.63
C SER A 344 -21.71 1.39 5.81
N ALA A 345 -20.91 1.19 4.77
CA ALA A 345 -19.50 1.60 4.75
C ALA A 345 -19.34 3.09 5.06
N SER A 346 -20.23 3.94 4.52
CA SER A 346 -20.21 5.39 4.76
C SER A 346 -20.49 5.75 6.24
N GLU A 347 -21.47 5.10 6.90
CA GLU A 347 -21.75 5.32 8.34
C GLU A 347 -20.54 4.91 9.20
N ILE A 348 -19.86 3.82 8.84
CA ILE A 348 -18.65 3.36 9.53
C ILE A 348 -17.46 4.30 9.24
N CYS A 349 -17.34 4.78 8.00
CA CYS A 349 -16.32 5.75 7.61
C CYS A 349 -16.42 7.03 8.44
N ASP A 350 -17.62 7.62 8.57
CA ASP A 350 -17.82 8.84 9.34
C ASP A 350 -17.38 8.67 10.80
N VAL A 351 -17.73 7.54 11.42
CA VAL A 351 -17.32 7.22 12.79
C VAL A 351 -15.80 7.04 12.90
N LEU A 352 -15.18 6.34 11.97
CA LEU A 352 -13.71 6.15 11.98
C LEU A 352 -12.97 7.47 11.74
N LYS A 353 -13.45 8.32 10.83
CA LYS A 353 -12.89 9.67 10.62
C LYS A 353 -12.95 10.49 11.91
N GLU A 354 -14.07 10.45 12.65
CA GLU A 354 -14.20 11.12 13.93
C GLU A 354 -13.17 10.61 14.95
N GLN A 355 -12.97 9.31 15.06
CA GLN A 355 -11.98 8.72 15.97
C GLN A 355 -10.55 9.12 15.59
N PHE A 356 -10.15 8.92 14.31
CA PHE A 356 -8.79 9.18 13.86
C PHE A 356 -8.42 10.68 13.93
N ASN A 357 -9.34 11.57 13.61
CA ASN A 357 -9.16 13.02 13.74
C ASN A 357 -9.36 13.52 15.17
N GLY A 358 -10.09 12.79 16.01
CA GLY A 358 -10.38 13.12 17.41
C GLY A 358 -9.28 12.79 18.40
N GLY A 359 -8.12 12.28 17.91
CA GLY A 359 -6.97 12.00 18.78
C GLY A 359 -6.87 10.54 19.22
N PHE A 360 -7.59 9.61 18.58
CA PHE A 360 -7.36 8.17 18.76
C PHE A 360 -5.88 7.86 18.59
N SER A 361 -5.37 7.00 19.47
CA SER A 361 -3.99 6.54 19.40
C SER A 361 -3.93 5.02 19.50
N TYR A 362 -2.98 4.45 18.79
CA TYR A 362 -2.75 3.02 18.74
C TYR A 362 -1.29 2.68 19.07
N SER A 363 -1.06 1.57 19.74
CA SER A 363 0.29 1.03 19.95
C SER A 363 0.30 -0.41 19.47
N GLY A 364 1.21 -0.73 18.56
CA GLY A 364 1.28 -2.03 17.89
C GLY A 364 2.71 -2.49 17.61
N ALA A 365 2.84 -3.37 16.63
CA ALA A 365 4.11 -3.94 16.22
C ALA A 365 5.05 -2.88 15.60
N THR A 366 4.49 -1.86 14.95
CA THR A 366 5.26 -0.85 14.21
C THR A 366 5.48 0.46 14.96
N GLY A 367 5.03 0.57 16.20
CA GLY A 367 5.26 1.74 17.02
C GLY A 367 4.33 1.85 18.22
N GLU A 368 4.69 2.76 19.12
CA GLU A 368 3.88 3.09 20.29
C GLU A 368 3.26 4.47 20.14
N ASN A 369 2.05 4.63 20.67
CA ASN A 369 1.30 5.89 20.67
C ASN A 369 1.18 6.52 19.26
N ILE A 370 0.98 5.68 18.25
CA ILE A 370 0.76 6.08 16.85
C ILE A 370 -0.49 6.94 16.78
N LYS A 371 -0.38 8.12 16.16
CA LYS A 371 -1.47 9.06 15.96
C LYS A 371 -1.46 9.56 14.53
N TRP A 372 -2.63 9.87 14.04
CA TRP A 372 -2.81 10.47 12.71
C TRP A 372 -3.07 11.96 12.84
N ASN A 373 -2.54 12.73 11.92
CA ASN A 373 -2.90 14.13 11.78
C ASN A 373 -4.17 14.28 10.91
N SER A 374 -4.70 15.48 10.80
CA SER A 374 -5.92 15.77 10.02
C SER A 374 -5.80 15.54 8.52
N THR A 375 -4.60 15.23 8.03
CA THR A 375 -4.32 14.91 6.62
C THR A 375 -3.99 13.42 6.42
N GLY A 376 -4.37 12.55 7.36
CA GLY A 376 -4.23 11.10 7.24
C GLY A 376 -2.82 10.54 7.44
N PHE A 377 -1.80 11.39 7.69
CA PHE A 377 -0.43 10.95 7.91
C PHE A 377 -0.18 10.53 9.35
N VAL A 378 0.71 9.55 9.49
CA VAL A 378 1.28 9.14 10.77
C VAL A 378 2.70 9.66 10.91
N ASP A 379 3.06 10.12 12.12
CA ASP A 379 4.45 10.47 12.43
C ASP A 379 5.21 9.20 12.82
N LYS A 380 5.92 8.63 11.85
CA LYS A 380 6.80 7.47 12.06
C LYS A 380 8.24 7.82 11.73
N GLY A 381 9.13 7.49 12.67
CA GLY A 381 10.56 7.58 12.44
C GLY A 381 11.05 6.52 11.45
N ALA A 382 12.08 6.87 10.68
CA ALA A 382 12.77 5.91 9.83
C ALA A 382 13.96 5.28 10.58
N ILE A 383 14.15 3.99 10.38
CA ILE A 383 15.30 3.21 10.87
C ILE A 383 16.17 2.86 9.67
N ALA A 384 17.45 3.24 9.71
CA ALA A 384 18.42 2.76 8.74
C ALA A 384 18.72 1.28 9.04
N PHE A 385 18.54 0.44 8.05
CA PHE A 385 18.67 -1.01 8.19
C PHE A 385 19.69 -1.55 7.18
N THR A 386 20.73 -2.23 7.67
CA THR A 386 21.64 -2.96 6.78
C THR A 386 21.10 -4.35 6.52
N ILE A 387 20.79 -4.63 5.26
CA ILE A 387 20.36 -5.95 4.78
C ILE A 387 21.60 -6.84 4.68
N LYS A 388 22.66 -6.34 4.02
CA LYS A 388 23.91 -7.04 3.79
C LYS A 388 25.11 -6.09 3.90
N GLU A 389 26.14 -6.47 4.65
CA GLU A 389 27.43 -5.77 4.62
C GLU A 389 28.22 -6.08 3.35
N ALA A 390 29.20 -5.23 3.00
CA ALA A 390 30.13 -5.51 1.93
C ALA A 390 31.00 -6.74 2.24
N ASN A 391 31.36 -7.50 1.20
CA ASN A 391 32.24 -8.68 1.36
C ASN A 391 33.67 -8.28 1.65
#